data_31c4382a130d5d2072f4f8064e0f5341
#
_entry.id   31c4382a130d5d2072f4f8064e0f5341
#
_cell.length_a   1.000
_cell.length_b   1.000
_cell.length_c   1.000
_cell.angle_alpha   90.00
_cell.angle_beta   90.00
_cell.angle_gamma   90.00
#
_symmetry.space_group_name_H-M   'P 1'
#
loop_
_entity.id
_entity.type
_entity.pdbx_description
1 polymer ?
#
loop_
_entity_poly.entity_id
_entity_poly.type
_entity_poly.pdbx_seq_one_letter_code
_entity_poly.pdbx_strand_id
1 'polypeptide(L)'
;MDRRLPFALHAALAALAALAAARPVGAQTRLLRQPTISATHVAFAYANNIWTAPRDGGDARRVTTFQGVTTNPRFSPDGKWIAFSGQYAGNTDAYVVPVDGGEPRRLTWHPGADVVQGWTPDGARIVFSSARASSNGQPKFWTVAPQGDVETALPMPRAFQGKIAPDGRRVAYRMNGSWDDERRNYRGGQNRAIWILDLASHELTSPPWTDSKDIDPAWIGDVVYFASDRDGVHNVWSYDTKTKALEQLTKFTDFDVKALDAGGGLVVFEQGGYLHTLDPRTRQHKRLAITVRGDFPWLVPQWKEVGNRISNIALSPTGKRAAVEARGEIFTIPAEKGDWRNLTRANGSAERTPAWSPDGRSVAYFSDAGGAYQLVIASQDGITPPRTISLPEPSFYYTPAWSPDGSKLLYTDAHLRLWVTDVVSGRSSKIDTDPYMLPERSMMRVNTLLMVGEMADPSGSAMKAQKPCPNSSQAGGSGKKLLKPTNPKSVALRVYCSS
;
A
#
# COMPACT_ATOMS: atom_id res chain seq x y z
N MET A 1 43.38 2.55 -58.95
CA MET A 1 42.91 1.41 -58.13
C MET A 1 42.17 1.98 -56.94
N ASP A 2 40.91 2.34 -57.14
CA ASP A 2 40.05 2.87 -56.09
C ASP A 2 39.37 1.71 -55.31
N ARG A 3 39.79 1.54 -54.06
CA ARG A 3 39.13 0.62 -53.15
C ARG A 3 38.02 1.37 -52.39
N ARG A 4 36.81 1.41 -52.96
CA ARG A 4 35.61 1.77 -52.23
C ARG A 4 35.20 0.59 -51.38
N LEU A 5 35.35 0.70 -50.04
CA LEU A 5 34.78 -0.26 -49.10
C LEU A 5 33.24 -0.23 -49.24
N PRO A 6 32.60 -1.39 -49.28
CA PRO A 6 31.17 -1.46 -49.57
C PRO A 6 30.34 -0.84 -48.45
N PHE A 7 29.35 -0.04 -48.81
CA PHE A 7 28.38 0.66 -47.95
C PHE A 7 27.73 -0.24 -46.87
N ALA A 8 27.64 -1.54 -47.14
CA ALA A 8 27.14 -2.55 -46.20
C ALA A 8 28.00 -2.72 -44.92
N LEU A 9 29.31 -2.49 -44.99
CA LEU A 9 30.19 -2.64 -43.83
C LEU A 9 30.05 -1.46 -42.87
N HIS A 10 29.79 -0.26 -43.39
CA HIS A 10 29.55 0.94 -42.55
C HIS A 10 28.17 0.86 -41.88
N ALA A 11 27.14 0.35 -42.53
CA ALA A 11 25.82 0.13 -41.97
C ALA A 11 25.85 -0.94 -40.85
N ALA A 12 26.63 -2.02 -41.05
CA ALA A 12 26.78 -3.06 -40.04
C ALA A 12 27.55 -2.57 -38.79
N LEU A 13 28.60 -1.76 -38.95
CA LEU A 13 29.35 -1.14 -37.86
C LEU A 13 28.52 -0.11 -37.12
N ALA A 14 27.70 0.69 -37.80
CA ALA A 14 26.78 1.64 -37.16
C ALA A 14 25.66 0.92 -36.36
N ALA A 15 25.14 -0.19 -36.87
CA ALA A 15 24.16 -1.03 -36.18
C ALA A 15 24.76 -1.72 -34.92
N LEU A 16 26.01 -2.22 -35.01
CA LEU A 16 26.72 -2.77 -33.87
C LEU A 16 27.05 -1.70 -32.82
N ALA A 17 27.43 -0.50 -33.25
CA ALA A 17 27.67 0.62 -32.34
C ALA A 17 26.37 1.10 -31.63
N ALA A 18 25.23 1.08 -32.30
CA ALA A 18 23.93 1.37 -31.77
C ALA A 18 23.45 0.30 -30.77
N LEU A 19 23.72 -0.97 -31.00
CA LEU A 19 23.47 -2.07 -30.06
C LEU A 19 24.39 -2.03 -28.84
N ALA A 20 25.66 -1.62 -29.00
CA ALA A 20 26.60 -1.46 -27.88
C ALA A 20 26.29 -0.22 -27.01
N ALA A 21 25.59 0.78 -27.55
CA ALA A 21 25.12 1.96 -26.83
C ALA A 21 23.79 1.75 -26.10
N ALA A 22 23.07 0.67 -26.35
CA ALA A 22 21.91 0.26 -25.56
C ALA A 22 22.39 -0.26 -24.21
N ARG A 23 22.72 0.68 -23.27
CA ARG A 23 22.82 0.32 -21.86
C ARG A 23 21.55 -0.41 -21.50
N PRO A 24 21.61 -1.61 -20.86
CA PRO A 24 20.42 -2.21 -20.32
C PRO A 24 19.79 -1.15 -19.41
N VAL A 25 18.60 -0.70 -19.76
CA VAL A 25 17.79 0.13 -18.86
C VAL A 25 17.50 -0.81 -17.69
N GLY A 26 18.34 -0.74 -16.67
CA GLY A 26 18.16 -1.51 -15.43
C GLY A 26 16.73 -1.28 -14.98
N ALA A 27 15.98 -2.35 -14.75
CA ALA A 27 14.59 -2.26 -14.35
C ALA A 27 14.50 -1.30 -13.15
N GLN A 28 13.76 -0.21 -13.32
CA GLN A 28 13.56 0.80 -12.29
C GLN A 28 12.86 0.14 -11.09
N THR A 29 13.41 0.32 -9.90
CA THR A 29 12.84 -0.26 -8.68
C THR A 29 11.52 0.43 -8.33
N ARG A 30 10.52 -0.38 -8.00
CA ARG A 30 9.20 0.09 -7.56
C ARG A 30 9.05 -0.08 -6.06
N LEU A 31 7.96 0.47 -5.50
CA LEU A 31 7.58 0.39 -4.08
C LEU A 31 8.60 1.03 -3.14
N LEU A 32 9.25 2.10 -3.60
CA LEU A 32 10.04 2.98 -2.77
C LEU A 32 9.09 3.81 -1.90
N ARG A 33 9.32 3.85 -0.58
CA ARG A 33 8.36 4.36 0.38
C ARG A 33 8.89 5.51 1.23
N GLN A 34 7.98 6.39 1.64
CA GLN A 34 8.20 7.45 2.65
C GLN A 34 9.45 8.30 2.38
N PRO A 35 9.53 8.92 1.21
CA PRO A 35 10.72 9.67 0.83
C PRO A 35 10.93 10.91 1.69
N THR A 36 12.19 11.33 1.75
CA THR A 36 12.64 12.63 2.20
C THR A 36 13.76 13.11 1.27
N ILE A 37 13.98 14.42 1.19
CA ILE A 37 14.94 14.99 0.24
C ILE A 37 15.81 16.06 0.91
N SER A 38 17.10 16.08 0.58
CA SER A 38 18.08 17.12 0.96
C SER A 38 18.54 17.90 -0.28
N ALA A 39 19.53 18.76 -0.11
CA ALA A 39 20.14 19.45 -1.23
C ALA A 39 20.87 18.52 -2.21
N THR A 40 21.32 17.34 -1.77
CA THR A 40 22.17 16.43 -2.55
C THR A 40 21.58 15.03 -2.74
N HIS A 41 20.74 14.56 -1.82
CA HIS A 41 20.24 13.19 -1.80
C HIS A 41 18.71 13.11 -1.60
N VAL A 42 18.13 12.02 -2.06
CA VAL A 42 16.84 11.52 -1.62
C VAL A 42 17.07 10.30 -0.73
N ALA A 43 16.31 10.16 0.37
CA ALA A 43 16.30 8.97 1.19
C ALA A 43 14.87 8.39 1.25
N PHE A 44 14.76 7.09 1.39
CA PHE A 44 13.49 6.37 1.36
C PHE A 44 13.59 5.04 2.11
N ALA A 45 12.45 4.51 2.51
CA ALA A 45 12.34 3.15 3.01
C ALA A 45 12.10 2.17 1.86
N TYR A 46 12.86 1.08 1.85
CA TYR A 46 12.68 -0.02 0.91
C TYR A 46 13.17 -1.32 1.55
N ALA A 47 12.38 -2.38 1.42
CA ALA A 47 12.74 -3.70 1.91
C ALA A 47 13.24 -3.69 3.37
N ASN A 48 12.46 -3.03 4.26
CA ASN A 48 12.71 -2.88 5.69
C ASN A 48 13.97 -2.07 6.07
N ASN A 49 14.63 -1.43 5.12
CA ASN A 49 15.82 -0.62 5.35
C ASN A 49 15.66 0.80 4.81
N ILE A 50 16.48 1.72 5.33
CA ILE A 50 16.64 3.06 4.79
C ILE A 50 17.72 3.03 3.72
N TRP A 51 17.42 3.65 2.59
CA TRP A 51 18.28 3.79 1.43
C TRP A 51 18.40 5.25 1.05
N THR A 52 19.53 5.59 0.43
CA THR A 52 19.78 6.91 -0.16
C THR A 52 20.17 6.76 -1.63
N ALA A 53 19.80 7.76 -2.43
CA ALA A 53 20.24 7.90 -3.81
C ALA A 53 20.56 9.37 -4.09
N PRO A 54 21.32 9.69 -5.16
CA PRO A 54 21.48 11.06 -5.60
C PRO A 54 20.12 11.74 -5.79
N ARG A 55 20.04 13.04 -5.53
CA ARG A 55 18.81 13.84 -5.59
C ARG A 55 18.04 13.68 -6.91
N ASP A 56 18.76 13.51 -8.01
CA ASP A 56 18.19 13.41 -9.35
C ASP A 56 17.89 11.97 -9.81
N GLY A 57 18.09 11.00 -8.92
CA GLY A 57 17.98 9.58 -9.19
C GLY A 57 19.34 8.91 -9.40
N GLY A 58 19.33 7.62 -9.71
CA GLY A 58 20.53 6.79 -9.92
C GLY A 58 20.55 5.56 -9.02
N ASP A 59 21.71 4.97 -8.82
CA ASP A 59 21.87 3.79 -7.99
C ASP A 59 21.76 4.17 -6.50
N ALA A 60 20.90 3.44 -5.81
CA ALA A 60 20.67 3.63 -4.38
C ALA A 60 21.67 2.83 -3.54
N ARG A 61 22.05 3.41 -2.41
CA ARG A 61 22.91 2.79 -1.40
C ARG A 61 22.10 2.53 -0.12
N ARG A 62 22.26 1.35 0.44
CA ARG A 62 21.65 1.01 1.73
C ARG A 62 22.38 1.70 2.88
N VAL A 63 21.61 2.36 3.75
CA VAL A 63 22.13 3.10 4.92
C VAL A 63 22.02 2.25 6.19
N THR A 64 20.93 1.51 6.36
CA THR A 64 20.71 0.65 7.52
C THR A 64 20.78 -0.83 7.14
N THR A 65 21.24 -1.70 8.04
CA THR A 65 21.47 -3.13 7.78
C THR A 65 20.89 -4.05 8.86
N PHE A 66 20.37 -3.51 9.97
CA PHE A 66 19.79 -4.32 11.04
C PHE A 66 18.51 -5.03 10.61
N GLN A 67 18.25 -6.16 11.23
CA GLN A 67 16.99 -6.86 11.08
C GLN A 67 15.89 -6.11 11.86
N GLY A 68 14.79 -5.83 11.18
CA GLY A 68 13.67 -5.07 11.69
C GLY A 68 13.10 -4.14 10.63
N VAL A 69 11.95 -3.55 10.90
CA VAL A 69 11.31 -2.61 9.97
C VAL A 69 11.82 -1.21 10.26
N THR A 70 12.27 -0.49 9.22
CA THR A 70 12.62 0.93 9.31
C THR A 70 11.72 1.77 8.42
N THR A 71 11.26 2.89 8.94
CA THR A 71 10.29 3.77 8.29
C THR A 71 10.59 5.26 8.58
N ASN A 72 9.90 6.14 7.86
CA ASN A 72 9.93 7.59 8.08
C ASN A 72 11.34 8.21 8.16
N PRO A 73 12.23 7.97 7.17
CA PRO A 73 13.49 8.68 7.13
C PRO A 73 13.26 10.19 7.00
N ARG A 74 14.08 10.99 7.68
CA ARG A 74 14.04 12.45 7.64
C ARG A 74 15.47 13.00 7.68
N PHE A 75 15.87 13.73 6.66
CA PHE A 75 17.18 14.42 6.65
C PHE A 75 17.22 15.51 7.71
N SER A 76 18.38 15.66 8.34
CA SER A 76 18.70 16.88 9.07
C SER A 76 18.77 18.08 8.12
N PRO A 77 18.57 19.32 8.60
CA PRO A 77 18.59 20.51 7.75
C PRO A 77 19.94 20.69 6.99
N ASP A 78 21.04 20.25 7.56
CA ASP A 78 22.37 20.26 6.93
C ASP A 78 22.61 19.06 5.98
N GLY A 79 21.69 18.11 5.92
CA GLY A 79 21.74 16.91 5.09
C GLY A 79 22.75 15.85 5.51
N LYS A 80 23.39 15.97 6.68
CA LYS A 80 24.44 15.04 7.13
C LYS A 80 23.90 13.83 7.89
N TRP A 81 22.70 13.93 8.43
CA TRP A 81 22.08 12.89 9.24
C TRP A 81 20.71 12.51 8.70
N ILE A 82 20.31 11.27 8.99
CA ILE A 82 18.95 10.77 8.76
C ILE A 82 18.38 10.29 10.10
N ALA A 83 17.31 10.93 10.58
CA ALA A 83 16.49 10.40 11.64
C ALA A 83 15.44 9.45 11.04
N PHE A 84 15.12 8.36 11.70
CA PHE A 84 14.13 7.40 11.23
C PHE A 84 13.48 6.62 12.38
N SER A 85 12.34 5.99 12.11
CA SER A 85 11.67 5.09 13.03
C SER A 85 12.13 3.65 12.79
N GLY A 86 12.62 2.97 13.84
CA GLY A 86 13.14 1.60 13.74
C GLY A 86 12.48 0.64 14.72
N GLN A 87 12.23 -0.61 14.28
CA GLN A 87 11.68 -1.70 15.10
C GLN A 87 12.76 -2.75 15.39
N TYR A 88 13.87 -2.35 15.99
CA TYR A 88 14.98 -3.27 16.27
C TYR A 88 14.89 -3.98 17.62
N ALA A 89 14.13 -3.41 18.55
CA ALA A 89 14.04 -3.89 19.93
C ALA A 89 12.60 -4.23 20.39
N GLY A 90 11.72 -4.60 19.43
CA GLY A 90 10.37 -5.06 19.72
C GLY A 90 9.28 -3.98 19.59
N ASN A 91 9.62 -2.70 19.76
CA ASN A 91 8.73 -1.55 19.54
C ASN A 91 9.34 -0.58 18.53
N THR A 92 8.58 0.44 18.17
CA THR A 92 9.03 1.50 17.25
C THR A 92 9.68 2.63 18.05
N ASP A 93 10.96 2.89 17.80
CA ASP A 93 11.73 3.96 18.43
C ASP A 93 12.34 4.92 17.41
N ALA A 94 12.71 6.11 17.88
CA ALA A 94 13.47 7.07 17.09
C ALA A 94 14.96 6.70 17.08
N TYR A 95 15.55 6.71 15.89
CA TYR A 95 16.96 6.47 15.62
C TYR A 95 17.54 7.58 14.76
N VAL A 96 18.86 7.70 14.79
CA VAL A 96 19.62 8.58 13.90
C VAL A 96 20.84 7.86 13.36
N VAL A 97 21.19 8.14 12.09
CA VAL A 97 22.34 7.55 11.41
C VAL A 97 22.99 8.61 10.50
N PRO A 98 24.34 8.61 10.32
CA PRO A 98 24.98 9.47 9.31
C PRO A 98 24.45 9.15 7.91
N VAL A 99 24.35 10.16 7.03
CA VAL A 99 23.91 9.95 5.64
C VAL A 99 24.83 8.97 4.89
N ASP A 100 26.11 8.95 5.22
CA ASP A 100 27.10 8.04 4.64
C ASP A 100 27.07 6.62 5.24
N GLY A 101 26.10 6.35 6.09
CA GLY A 101 25.96 5.06 6.79
C GLY A 101 26.79 5.02 8.08
N GLY A 102 26.68 3.90 8.76
CA GLY A 102 27.29 3.66 10.06
C GLY A 102 26.33 2.95 11.00
N GLU A 103 26.67 2.88 12.27
CA GLU A 103 25.81 2.27 13.28
C GLU A 103 24.69 3.25 13.66
N PRO A 104 23.40 2.85 13.52
CA PRO A 104 22.29 3.67 13.96
C PRO A 104 22.27 3.81 15.48
N ARG A 105 22.12 5.05 15.95
CA ARG A 105 21.97 5.35 17.37
C ARG A 105 20.49 5.41 17.74
N ARG A 106 20.09 4.63 18.73
CA ARG A 106 18.76 4.70 19.35
C ARG A 106 18.67 5.93 20.24
N LEU A 107 17.56 6.66 20.17
CA LEU A 107 17.32 7.91 20.89
C LEU A 107 16.18 7.84 21.90
N THR A 108 15.26 6.89 21.73
CA THR A 108 14.11 6.71 22.63
C THR A 108 13.94 5.26 23.06
N TRP A 109 13.38 5.05 24.26
CA TRP A 109 13.23 3.71 24.90
C TRP A 109 11.84 3.48 25.49
N HIS A 110 10.86 4.32 25.18
CA HIS A 110 9.51 4.16 25.68
C HIS A 110 8.83 2.92 25.04
N PRO A 111 8.05 2.11 25.79
CA PRO A 111 7.41 0.90 25.25
C PRO A 111 6.33 1.19 24.18
N GLY A 112 5.76 2.39 24.15
CA GLY A 112 4.87 2.84 23.08
C GLY A 112 5.66 3.32 21.85
N ALA A 113 5.00 3.36 20.69
CA ALA A 113 5.65 3.77 19.46
C ALA A 113 6.08 5.25 19.45
N ASP A 114 7.31 5.50 19.03
CA ASP A 114 7.90 6.81 18.78
C ASP A 114 8.18 6.96 17.28
N VAL A 115 7.33 7.75 16.60
CA VAL A 115 7.37 7.85 15.13
C VAL A 115 7.99 9.18 14.71
N VAL A 116 9.16 9.11 14.06
CA VAL A 116 9.91 10.29 13.60
C VAL A 116 9.09 11.10 12.60
N GLN A 117 9.01 12.42 12.84
CA GLN A 117 8.30 13.37 11.99
C GLN A 117 9.27 14.29 11.23
N GLY A 118 10.39 14.65 11.81
CA GLY A 118 11.36 15.57 11.23
C GLY A 118 12.41 16.05 12.21
N TRP A 119 12.97 17.22 11.90
CA TRP A 119 13.92 17.93 12.73
C TRP A 119 13.41 19.33 13.06
N THR A 120 13.93 19.91 14.11
CA THR A 120 13.83 21.36 14.30
C THR A 120 14.66 22.06 13.23
N PRO A 121 14.27 23.28 12.78
CA PRO A 121 14.96 23.97 11.67
C PRO A 121 16.42 24.27 11.93
N ASP A 122 16.82 24.44 13.18
CA ASP A 122 18.21 24.62 13.63
C ASP A 122 19.02 23.30 13.64
N GLY A 123 18.37 22.16 13.38
CA GLY A 123 18.98 20.83 13.43
C GLY A 123 19.36 20.35 14.83
N ALA A 124 18.99 21.09 15.88
CA ALA A 124 19.38 20.75 17.24
C ALA A 124 18.60 19.56 17.81
N ARG A 125 17.38 19.32 17.35
CA ARG A 125 16.52 18.26 17.86
C ARG A 125 15.74 17.52 16.77
N ILE A 126 15.45 16.26 17.05
CA ILE A 126 14.59 15.40 16.21
C ILE A 126 13.18 15.46 16.78
N VAL A 127 12.19 15.67 15.92
CA VAL A 127 10.76 15.70 16.27
C VAL A 127 10.17 14.34 16.02
N PHE A 128 9.44 13.80 16.97
CA PHE A 128 8.71 12.54 16.86
C PHE A 128 7.33 12.62 17.50
N SER A 129 6.40 11.81 17.04
CA SER A 129 5.08 11.65 17.65
C SER A 129 5.06 10.45 18.59
N SER A 130 4.47 10.61 19.77
CA SER A 130 4.38 9.57 20.79
C SER A 130 3.15 9.76 21.67
N ALA A 131 2.51 8.64 22.02
CA ALA A 131 1.39 8.62 22.95
C ALA A 131 1.82 8.44 24.43
N ARG A 132 3.11 8.52 24.74
CA ARG A 132 3.71 8.21 26.07
C ARG A 132 3.09 8.92 27.26
N ALA A 133 2.51 10.10 27.06
CA ALA A 133 1.85 10.88 28.12
C ALA A 133 0.34 11.00 27.89
N SER A 134 -0.26 10.08 27.13
CA SER A 134 -1.66 10.13 26.76
C SER A 134 -2.45 9.01 27.43
N SER A 135 -3.48 9.37 28.19
CA SER A 135 -4.39 8.39 28.80
C SER A 135 -5.32 7.69 27.80
N ASN A 136 -5.51 8.27 26.60
CA ASN A 136 -6.41 7.76 25.56
C ASN A 136 -5.70 7.33 24.28
N GLY A 137 -4.36 7.14 24.33
CA GLY A 137 -3.57 6.68 23.20
C GLY A 137 -3.34 7.70 22.08
N GLN A 138 -3.75 8.97 22.25
CA GLN A 138 -3.55 10.01 21.24
C GLN A 138 -2.14 10.59 21.30
N PRO A 139 -1.37 10.58 20.20
CA PRO A 139 0.00 11.07 20.21
C PRO A 139 0.06 12.60 20.24
N LYS A 140 1.19 13.11 20.71
CA LYS A 140 1.64 14.49 20.53
C LYS A 140 3.11 14.52 20.12
N PHE A 141 3.61 15.69 19.75
CA PHE A 141 5.00 15.84 19.36
C PHE A 141 5.91 16.01 20.57
N TRP A 142 7.03 15.32 20.45
CA TRP A 142 8.15 15.35 21.37
C TRP A 142 9.42 15.64 20.60
N THR A 143 10.44 16.07 21.29
CA THR A 143 11.77 16.29 20.71
C THR A 143 12.84 15.61 21.54
N VAL A 144 13.91 15.16 20.88
CA VAL A 144 15.11 14.58 21.48
C VAL A 144 16.35 15.06 20.70
N ALA A 145 17.46 15.31 21.40
CA ALA A 145 18.70 15.66 20.74
C ALA A 145 19.29 14.47 19.96
N PRO A 146 20.02 14.68 18.84
CA PRO A 146 20.62 13.59 18.07
C PRO A 146 21.73 12.85 18.83
N GLN A 147 22.25 13.42 19.93
CA GLN A 147 23.19 12.76 20.83
C GLN A 147 22.48 11.89 21.89
N GLY A 148 21.19 12.07 22.05
CA GLY A 148 20.40 11.55 23.14
C GLY A 148 20.36 12.54 24.31
N ASP A 149 19.17 12.79 24.84
CA ASP A 149 18.91 13.56 26.05
C ASP A 149 17.52 13.23 26.57
N VAL A 150 17.05 13.97 27.56
CA VAL A 150 15.64 13.86 28.04
C VAL A 150 14.72 14.43 26.99
N GLU A 151 13.71 13.62 26.62
CA GLU A 151 12.72 14.00 25.63
C GLU A 151 11.82 15.11 26.18
N THR A 152 11.56 16.11 25.35
CA THR A 152 10.76 17.28 25.72
C THR A 152 9.50 17.36 24.84
N ALA A 153 8.32 17.50 25.47
CA ALA A 153 7.08 17.68 24.74
C ALA A 153 6.99 19.08 24.13
N LEU A 154 6.48 19.17 22.90
CA LEU A 154 6.07 20.47 22.35
C LEU A 154 4.79 20.97 23.04
N PRO A 155 4.61 22.30 23.16
CA PRO A 155 3.44 22.91 23.83
C PRO A 155 2.19 22.82 22.95
N MET A 156 1.76 21.59 22.64
CA MET A 156 0.57 21.30 21.84
C MET A 156 -0.16 20.07 22.38
N PRO A 157 -1.50 20.03 22.31
CA PRO A 157 -2.27 18.99 22.99
C PRO A 157 -2.21 17.64 22.28
N ARG A 158 -2.25 17.63 20.95
CA ARG A 158 -2.36 16.44 20.12
C ARG A 158 -1.75 16.69 18.75
N ALA A 159 -0.96 15.76 18.24
CA ALA A 159 -0.44 15.79 16.89
C ALA A 159 -0.07 14.36 16.44
N PHE A 160 -0.63 13.91 15.35
CA PHE A 160 -0.35 12.61 14.76
C PHE A 160 0.81 12.68 13.76
N GLN A 161 0.77 13.66 12.85
CA GLN A 161 1.72 13.84 11.76
C GLN A 161 1.91 15.33 11.47
N GLY A 162 3.12 15.77 11.21
CA GLY A 162 3.37 17.18 10.86
C GLY A 162 4.84 17.59 10.88
N LYS A 163 5.06 18.87 10.62
CA LYS A 163 6.38 19.48 10.47
C LYS A 163 6.42 20.87 11.12
N ILE A 164 7.56 21.18 11.73
CA ILE A 164 7.88 22.54 12.17
C ILE A 164 8.27 23.37 10.96
N ALA A 165 7.77 24.59 10.87
CA ALA A 165 8.11 25.54 9.82
C ALA A 165 9.58 26.01 9.92
N PRO A 166 10.18 26.51 8.83
CA PRO A 166 11.56 27.01 8.84
C PRO A 166 11.82 28.14 9.83
N ASP A 167 10.76 28.86 10.28
CA ASP A 167 10.86 29.89 11.31
C ASP A 167 11.02 29.34 12.75
N GLY A 168 10.89 28.01 12.93
CA GLY A 168 10.96 27.36 14.23
C GLY A 168 9.75 27.60 15.14
N ARG A 169 8.78 28.41 14.70
CA ARG A 169 7.65 28.90 15.51
C ARG A 169 6.34 28.24 15.15
N ARG A 170 6.09 28.01 13.88
CA ARG A 170 4.82 27.42 13.40
C ARG A 170 4.95 25.93 13.17
N VAL A 171 3.88 25.18 13.41
CA VAL A 171 3.78 23.74 13.13
C VAL A 171 2.58 23.48 12.26
N ALA A 172 2.78 22.91 11.07
CA ALA A 172 1.69 22.36 10.26
C ALA A 172 1.50 20.88 10.63
N TYR A 173 0.29 20.48 11.00
CA TYR A 173 0.05 19.13 11.50
C TYR A 173 -1.36 18.61 11.29
N ARG A 174 -1.50 17.29 11.29
CA ARG A 174 -2.77 16.57 11.45
C ARG A 174 -2.95 16.23 12.92
N MET A 175 -4.14 16.47 13.45
CA MET A 175 -4.45 16.16 14.83
C MET A 175 -4.61 14.65 15.06
N ASN A 176 -5.24 13.94 14.13
CA ASN A 176 -5.55 12.51 14.21
C ASN A 176 -5.00 11.74 13.01
N GLY A 177 -4.67 10.45 13.20
CA GLY A 177 -4.66 9.47 12.14
C GLY A 177 -6.08 9.09 11.74
N SER A 178 -6.25 8.57 10.55
CA SER A 178 -7.47 7.91 10.11
C SER A 178 -7.35 6.40 10.33
N TRP A 179 -8.43 5.71 10.68
CA TRP A 179 -8.44 4.25 10.81
C TRP A 179 -8.18 3.55 9.47
N ASP A 180 -8.48 4.23 8.36
CA ASP A 180 -8.27 3.76 6.99
C ASP A 180 -7.69 4.90 6.16
N ASP A 181 -6.37 5.10 6.28
CA ASP A 181 -5.64 6.13 5.52
C ASP A 181 -5.57 5.80 4.01
N GLU A 182 -5.81 4.57 3.63
CA GLU A 182 -5.81 4.13 2.23
C GLU A 182 -7.13 4.40 1.51
N ARG A 183 -8.22 4.64 2.24
CA ARG A 183 -9.54 4.86 1.65
C ARG A 183 -9.65 6.24 1.00
N ARG A 184 -9.79 6.24 -0.31
CA ARG A 184 -10.02 7.44 -1.13
C ARG A 184 -11.44 7.99 -0.92
N ASN A 185 -11.59 9.32 -1.01
CA ASN A 185 -12.89 10.01 -0.97
C ASN A 185 -13.74 9.74 0.29
N TYR A 186 -13.12 9.36 1.39
CA TYR A 186 -13.83 9.33 2.66
C TYR A 186 -14.19 10.76 3.08
N ARG A 187 -15.48 11.00 3.33
CA ARG A 187 -16.00 12.26 3.83
C ARG A 187 -16.74 11.98 5.13
N GLY A 188 -16.14 12.34 6.26
CA GLY A 188 -16.71 12.03 7.55
C GLY A 188 -15.85 12.46 8.74
N GLY A 189 -16.30 12.12 9.94
CA GLY A 189 -15.78 12.65 11.19
C GLY A 189 -14.31 12.36 11.54
N GLN A 190 -13.62 11.52 10.79
CA GLN A 190 -12.18 11.28 10.97
C GLN A 190 -11.31 12.20 10.09
N ASN A 191 -11.88 12.81 9.05
CA ASN A 191 -11.17 13.82 8.29
C ASN A 191 -10.98 15.08 9.13
N ARG A 192 -9.82 15.71 8.93
CA ARG A 192 -9.48 16.98 9.57
C ARG A 192 -8.63 17.79 8.59
N ALA A 193 -8.80 19.10 8.63
CA ALA A 193 -7.91 20.03 7.97
C ALA A 193 -6.48 19.88 8.50
N ILE A 194 -5.50 20.28 7.71
CA ILE A 194 -4.17 20.57 8.23
C ILE A 194 -4.26 21.82 9.08
N TRP A 195 -3.82 21.70 10.31
CA TRP A 195 -3.75 22.83 11.23
C TRP A 195 -2.35 23.41 11.25
N ILE A 196 -2.28 24.74 11.36
CA ILE A 196 -1.05 25.50 11.47
C ILE A 196 -1.14 26.24 12.82
N LEU A 197 -0.36 25.77 13.79
CA LEU A 197 -0.29 26.30 15.13
C LEU A 197 0.96 27.15 15.28
N ASP A 198 0.81 28.37 15.77
CA ASP A 198 1.92 29.17 16.28
C ASP A 198 2.19 28.76 17.75
N LEU A 199 3.40 28.24 18.00
CA LEU A 199 3.76 27.70 19.31
C LEU A 199 3.88 28.75 20.43
N ALA A 200 4.05 30.04 20.09
CA ALA A 200 4.20 31.13 21.03
C ALA A 200 2.87 31.82 21.35
N SER A 201 2.08 32.16 20.33
CA SER A 201 0.79 32.83 20.50
C SER A 201 -0.38 31.86 20.71
N HIS A 202 -0.18 30.58 20.36
CA HIS A 202 -1.22 29.55 20.28
C HIS A 202 -2.32 29.88 19.25
N GLU A 203 -2.05 30.80 18.33
CA GLU A 203 -2.94 31.06 17.20
C GLU A 203 -3.01 29.84 16.29
N LEU A 204 -4.24 29.43 15.94
CA LEU A 204 -4.52 28.30 15.09
C LEU A 204 -5.16 28.76 13.80
N THR A 205 -4.53 28.39 12.68
CA THR A 205 -5.05 28.64 11.33
C THR A 205 -5.08 27.33 10.52
N SER A 206 -5.78 27.34 9.38
CA SER A 206 -5.82 26.19 8.47
C SER A 206 -5.98 26.66 7.03
N PRO A 207 -5.53 25.88 6.03
CA PRO A 207 -5.98 26.05 4.65
C PRO A 207 -7.51 25.97 4.54
N PRO A 208 -8.15 26.59 3.55
CA PRO A 208 -9.55 26.33 3.24
C PRO A 208 -9.79 24.82 3.07
N TRP A 209 -10.81 24.29 3.74
CA TRP A 209 -11.05 22.86 3.82
C TRP A 209 -12.46 22.49 3.35
N THR A 210 -12.57 21.37 2.62
CA THR A 210 -13.79 20.88 1.97
C THR A 210 -14.15 19.45 2.42
N ASP A 211 -13.89 19.12 3.70
CA ASP A 211 -14.02 17.76 4.25
C ASP A 211 -13.11 16.73 3.52
N SER A 212 -12.07 17.23 2.87
CA SER A 212 -11.06 16.42 2.20
C SER A 212 -10.14 15.72 3.19
N LYS A 213 -9.49 14.65 2.75
CA LYS A 213 -8.38 14.03 3.47
C LYS A 213 -7.10 14.76 3.10
N ASP A 214 -6.64 15.66 3.97
CA ASP A 214 -5.41 16.41 3.82
C ASP A 214 -4.31 15.78 4.68
N ILE A 215 -3.20 15.35 4.06
CA ILE A 215 -2.15 14.53 4.71
C ILE A 215 -0.75 15.04 4.36
N ASP A 216 0.25 14.60 5.14
CA ASP A 216 1.67 14.81 4.90
C ASP A 216 2.08 16.28 4.73
N PRO A 217 1.80 17.17 5.69
CA PRO A 217 2.19 18.56 5.56
C PRO A 217 3.71 18.72 5.61
N ALA A 218 4.25 19.53 4.69
CA ALA A 218 5.66 19.89 4.61
C ALA A 218 5.82 21.37 4.28
N TRP A 219 6.98 21.97 4.62
CA TRP A 219 7.22 23.38 4.46
C TRP A 219 8.34 23.70 3.47
N ILE A 220 8.14 24.73 2.64
CA ILE A 220 9.22 25.47 1.98
C ILE A 220 8.94 26.97 2.18
N GLY A 221 9.76 27.65 2.94
CA GLY A 221 9.54 29.04 3.32
C GLY A 221 8.23 29.21 4.10
N ASP A 222 7.33 30.06 3.61
CA ASP A 222 6.02 30.34 4.21
C ASP A 222 4.88 29.49 3.61
N VAL A 223 5.20 28.55 2.74
CA VAL A 223 4.22 27.74 2.03
C VAL A 223 4.18 26.33 2.60
N VAL A 224 2.97 25.84 2.92
CA VAL A 224 2.68 24.46 3.30
C VAL A 224 2.29 23.66 2.07
N TYR A 225 3.00 22.56 1.82
CA TYR A 225 2.68 21.57 0.79
C TYR A 225 2.06 20.35 1.46
N PHE A 226 1.05 19.76 0.85
CA PHE A 226 0.37 18.60 1.41
C PHE A 226 -0.32 17.78 0.30
N ALA A 227 -0.63 16.53 0.57
CA ALA A 227 -1.45 15.72 -0.32
C ALA A 227 -2.92 15.85 0.09
N SER A 228 -3.83 16.00 -0.89
CA SER A 228 -5.25 16.15 -0.66
C SER A 228 -6.08 15.47 -1.75
N ASP A 229 -7.18 14.81 -1.35
CA ASP A 229 -8.15 14.16 -2.24
C ASP A 229 -9.38 15.03 -2.55
N ARG A 230 -9.26 16.36 -2.41
CA ARG A 230 -10.39 17.31 -2.61
C ARG A 230 -10.95 17.32 -4.02
N ASP A 231 -10.20 16.85 -5.01
CA ASP A 231 -10.61 16.67 -6.41
C ASP A 231 -10.73 15.19 -6.82
N GLY A 232 -10.80 14.27 -5.83
CA GLY A 232 -11.06 12.84 -6.02
C GLY A 232 -9.83 11.94 -5.90
N VAL A 233 -8.67 12.35 -6.36
CA VAL A 233 -7.39 11.63 -6.23
C VAL A 233 -6.44 12.48 -5.40
N HIS A 234 -5.67 11.86 -4.49
CA HIS A 234 -4.69 12.62 -3.74
C HIS A 234 -3.64 13.22 -4.70
N ASN A 235 -3.62 14.54 -4.72
CA ASN A 235 -2.67 15.35 -5.48
C ASN A 235 -1.89 16.27 -4.54
N VAL A 236 -0.77 16.83 -5.01
CA VAL A 236 0.00 17.84 -4.27
C VAL A 236 -0.71 19.16 -4.35
N TRP A 237 -0.95 19.76 -3.20
CA TRP A 237 -1.50 21.11 -3.02
C TRP A 237 -0.52 21.97 -2.24
N SER A 238 -0.62 23.27 -2.40
CA SER A 238 0.13 24.27 -1.64
C SER A 238 -0.79 25.31 -1.02
N TYR A 239 -0.43 25.76 0.16
CA TYR A 239 -1.08 26.87 0.84
C TYR A 239 -0.05 27.88 1.32
N ASP A 240 -0.10 29.07 0.77
CA ASP A 240 0.74 30.19 1.20
C ASP A 240 0.13 30.84 2.44
N THR A 241 0.84 30.80 3.56
CA THR A 241 0.35 31.31 4.84
C THR A 241 0.26 32.83 4.91
N LYS A 242 0.96 33.55 4.02
CA LYS A 242 0.92 35.01 3.92
C LYS A 242 -0.21 35.51 3.02
N THR A 243 -0.23 35.01 1.78
CA THR A 243 -1.22 35.44 0.78
C THR A 243 -2.55 34.71 0.93
N LYS A 244 -2.60 33.61 1.69
CA LYS A 244 -3.75 32.70 1.84
C LYS A 244 -4.15 32.00 0.53
N ALA A 245 -3.29 32.02 -0.47
CA ALA A 245 -3.51 31.32 -1.73
C ALA A 245 -3.43 29.79 -1.54
N LEU A 246 -4.42 29.08 -2.07
CA LEU A 246 -4.49 27.62 -2.11
C LEU A 246 -4.45 27.19 -3.57
N GLU A 247 -3.48 26.35 -3.94
CA GLU A 247 -3.25 25.93 -5.31
C GLU A 247 -3.01 24.43 -5.44
N GLN A 248 -3.53 23.83 -6.51
CA GLN A 248 -3.24 22.47 -6.92
C GLN A 248 -2.00 22.44 -7.83
N LEU A 249 -1.00 21.63 -7.47
CA LEU A 249 0.28 21.57 -8.18
C LEU A 249 0.44 20.34 -9.08
N THR A 250 -0.29 19.25 -8.81
CA THR A 250 -0.30 18.04 -9.64
C THR A 250 -1.73 17.63 -9.99
N LYS A 251 -1.89 16.87 -11.09
CA LYS A 251 -3.20 16.43 -11.60
C LYS A 251 -3.17 14.96 -12.00
N PHE A 252 -2.73 14.09 -11.09
CA PHE A 252 -2.80 12.65 -11.29
C PHE A 252 -4.24 12.18 -11.22
N THR A 253 -4.59 11.19 -12.06
CA THR A 253 -5.94 10.62 -12.14
C THR A 253 -5.95 9.11 -11.85
N ASP A 254 -4.78 8.48 -11.82
CA ASP A 254 -4.57 7.05 -11.65
C ASP A 254 -4.30 6.68 -10.19
N PHE A 255 -3.10 6.95 -9.69
CA PHE A 255 -2.67 6.62 -8.33
C PHE A 255 -2.57 7.87 -7.45
N ASP A 256 -2.85 7.69 -6.17
CA ASP A 256 -2.72 8.73 -5.15
C ASP A 256 -1.26 9.13 -4.92
N VAL A 257 -1.07 10.42 -4.69
CA VAL A 257 0.15 10.93 -4.06
C VAL A 257 0.15 10.51 -2.60
N LYS A 258 1.27 9.98 -2.12
CA LYS A 258 1.47 9.52 -0.76
C LYS A 258 2.81 9.99 -0.22
N ALA A 259 2.94 10.00 1.11
CA ALA A 259 4.18 10.23 1.84
C ALA A 259 4.99 11.43 1.32
N LEU A 260 4.37 12.59 1.29
CA LEU A 260 4.98 13.83 0.85
C LEU A 260 5.95 14.36 1.92
N ASP A 261 7.11 14.86 1.48
CA ASP A 261 8.05 15.63 2.29
C ASP A 261 8.69 16.75 1.45
N ALA A 262 9.43 17.66 2.09
CA ALA A 262 10.08 18.76 1.41
C ALA A 262 11.48 19.04 2.00
N GLY A 263 12.42 19.40 1.12
CA GLY A 263 13.78 19.75 1.52
C GLY A 263 14.59 20.22 0.31
N GLY A 264 15.65 20.97 0.56
CA GLY A 264 16.51 21.50 -0.52
C GLY A 264 15.75 22.30 -1.59
N GLY A 265 14.60 22.90 -1.26
CA GLY A 265 13.77 23.69 -2.18
C GLY A 265 12.90 22.85 -3.12
N LEU A 266 12.78 21.54 -2.94
CA LEU A 266 11.89 20.66 -3.69
C LEU A 266 10.89 19.96 -2.75
N VAL A 267 9.76 19.56 -3.32
CA VAL A 267 8.83 18.61 -2.72
C VAL A 267 9.14 17.22 -3.29
N VAL A 268 9.15 16.20 -2.45
CA VAL A 268 9.31 14.79 -2.84
C VAL A 268 8.10 13.99 -2.38
N PHE A 269 7.63 13.04 -3.17
CA PHE A 269 6.45 12.25 -2.86
C PHE A 269 6.45 10.90 -3.58
N GLU A 270 5.61 9.97 -3.11
CA GLU A 270 5.30 8.71 -3.78
C GLU A 270 4.12 8.88 -4.74
N GLN A 271 4.19 8.26 -5.92
CA GLN A 271 3.05 8.09 -6.83
C GLN A 271 3.28 6.88 -7.72
N GLY A 272 2.29 5.98 -7.81
CA GLY A 272 2.35 4.78 -8.65
C GLY A 272 3.49 3.81 -8.32
N GLY A 273 3.97 3.82 -7.06
CA GLY A 273 5.10 3.00 -6.60
C GLY A 273 6.49 3.58 -6.90
N TYR A 274 6.56 4.81 -7.42
CA TYR A 274 7.80 5.53 -7.71
C TYR A 274 7.92 6.79 -6.86
N LEU A 275 9.15 7.30 -6.75
CA LEU A 275 9.39 8.61 -6.16
C LEU A 275 9.38 9.70 -7.23
N HIS A 276 8.78 10.81 -6.88
CA HIS A 276 8.69 12.00 -7.71
C HIS A 276 9.23 13.21 -6.97
N THR A 277 9.81 14.15 -7.70
CA THR A 277 10.13 15.49 -7.18
C THR A 277 9.29 16.53 -7.91
N LEU A 278 8.90 17.59 -7.19
CA LEU A 278 8.23 18.77 -7.71
C LEU A 278 9.05 20.00 -7.35
N ASP A 279 9.38 20.83 -8.33
CA ASP A 279 9.95 22.18 -8.12
C ASP A 279 8.79 23.17 -8.01
N PRO A 280 8.55 23.77 -6.84
CA PRO A 280 7.44 24.71 -6.66
C PRO A 280 7.56 25.98 -7.50
N ARG A 281 8.78 26.39 -7.89
CA ARG A 281 9.02 27.61 -8.68
C ARG A 281 8.60 27.42 -10.13
N THR A 282 8.88 26.24 -10.71
CA THR A 282 8.55 25.91 -12.09
C THR A 282 7.23 25.15 -12.22
N ARG A 283 6.71 24.62 -11.10
CA ARG A 283 5.53 23.74 -11.03
C ARG A 283 5.69 22.44 -11.83
N GLN A 284 6.93 22.08 -12.15
CA GLN A 284 7.23 20.83 -12.86
C GLN A 284 7.55 19.71 -11.90
N HIS A 285 6.97 18.55 -12.15
CA HIS A 285 7.31 17.32 -11.44
C HIS A 285 7.99 16.33 -12.38
N LYS A 286 8.90 15.53 -11.83
CA LYS A 286 9.55 14.45 -12.55
C LYS A 286 9.61 13.18 -11.69
N ARG A 287 9.48 12.03 -12.34
CA ARG A 287 9.75 10.73 -11.71
C ARG A 287 11.26 10.53 -11.58
N LEU A 288 11.71 10.10 -10.41
CA LEU A 288 13.10 9.75 -10.17
C LEU A 288 13.37 8.32 -10.69
N ALA A 289 14.39 8.19 -11.53
CA ALA A 289 14.87 6.89 -11.98
C ALA A 289 15.83 6.33 -10.92
N ILE A 290 15.34 5.51 -10.00
CA ILE A 290 16.13 4.92 -8.92
C ILE A 290 16.25 3.42 -9.14
N THR A 291 17.48 2.90 -9.02
CA THR A 291 17.79 1.47 -9.03
C THR A 291 18.32 1.05 -7.68
N VAL A 292 17.66 0.08 -7.05
CA VAL A 292 18.14 -0.52 -5.81
C VAL A 292 18.78 -1.86 -6.14
N ARG A 293 20.03 -2.03 -5.73
CA ARG A 293 20.79 -3.27 -5.88
C ARG A 293 21.32 -3.71 -4.52
N GLY A 294 21.31 -4.98 -4.25
CA GLY A 294 21.85 -5.52 -3.01
C GLY A 294 21.48 -6.98 -2.78
N ASP A 295 22.13 -7.57 -1.81
CA ASP A 295 21.75 -8.87 -1.30
C ASP A 295 20.53 -8.71 -0.40
N PHE A 296 19.47 -9.41 -0.77
CA PHE A 296 18.23 -9.45 -0.03
C PHE A 296 18.03 -10.87 0.50
N PRO A 297 18.49 -11.21 1.73
CA PRO A 297 18.37 -12.56 2.28
C PRO A 297 16.95 -13.11 2.33
N TRP A 298 15.95 -12.20 2.38
CA TRP A 298 14.54 -12.55 2.34
C TRP A 298 14.03 -12.89 0.93
N LEU A 299 14.83 -12.65 -0.14
CA LEU A 299 14.55 -13.16 -1.49
C LEU A 299 14.88 -14.64 -1.63
N VAL A 300 15.68 -15.20 -0.72
CA VAL A 300 15.92 -16.62 -0.72
C VAL A 300 14.64 -17.36 -0.34
N PRO A 301 14.22 -18.36 -1.13
CA PRO A 301 13.03 -19.15 -0.84
C PRO A 301 13.04 -19.72 0.58
N GLN A 302 11.97 -19.50 1.33
CA GLN A 302 11.84 -19.93 2.71
C GLN A 302 10.47 -20.56 2.96
N TRP A 303 10.44 -21.58 3.80
CA TRP A 303 9.19 -22.11 4.33
C TRP A 303 8.63 -21.15 5.39
N LYS A 304 7.37 -20.77 5.24
CA LYS A 304 6.67 -19.87 6.17
C LYS A 304 5.41 -20.54 6.70
N GLU A 305 5.18 -20.41 7.99
CA GLU A 305 3.90 -20.75 8.61
C GLU A 305 2.85 -19.71 8.20
N VAL A 306 1.76 -20.19 7.58
CA VAL A 306 0.71 -19.31 7.06
C VAL A 306 -0.67 -19.58 7.65
N GLY A 307 -0.77 -20.47 8.64
CA GLY A 307 -2.04 -20.79 9.30
C GLY A 307 -2.76 -19.59 9.90
N ASN A 308 -2.02 -18.57 10.34
CA ASN A 308 -2.55 -17.29 10.84
C ASN A 308 -2.67 -16.19 9.77
N ARG A 309 -2.46 -16.52 8.51
CA ARG A 309 -2.48 -15.62 7.34
C ARG A 309 -3.55 -15.97 6.33
N ILE A 310 -4.52 -16.79 6.73
CA ILE A 310 -5.66 -17.14 5.90
C ILE A 310 -6.59 -15.95 5.81
N SER A 311 -6.89 -15.51 4.59
CA SER A 311 -7.75 -14.36 4.33
C SER A 311 -9.10 -14.74 3.74
N ASN A 312 -9.15 -15.74 2.85
CA ASN A 312 -10.40 -16.20 2.22
C ASN A 312 -10.45 -17.71 2.16
N ILE A 313 -11.67 -18.25 2.32
CA ILE A 313 -11.94 -19.70 2.27
C ILE A 313 -13.20 -19.94 1.44
N ALA A 314 -13.13 -20.93 0.54
CA ALA A 314 -14.27 -21.44 -0.21
C ALA A 314 -14.37 -22.95 -0.08
N LEU A 315 -15.54 -23.48 0.26
CA LEU A 315 -15.78 -24.93 0.33
C LEU A 315 -16.14 -25.47 -1.05
N SER A 316 -15.61 -26.66 -1.37
CA SER A 316 -16.05 -27.37 -2.57
C SER A 316 -17.52 -27.75 -2.48
N PRO A 317 -18.27 -27.93 -3.58
CA PRO A 317 -19.68 -28.29 -3.56
C PRO A 317 -19.99 -29.57 -2.78
N THR A 318 -19.02 -30.48 -2.74
CA THR A 318 -19.16 -31.76 -1.98
C THR A 318 -18.73 -31.64 -0.52
N GLY A 319 -18.18 -30.49 -0.07
CA GLY A 319 -17.60 -30.32 1.27
C GLY A 319 -16.30 -31.10 1.50
N LYS A 320 -15.78 -31.86 0.53
CA LYS A 320 -14.59 -32.71 0.70
C LYS A 320 -13.27 -31.97 0.67
N ARG A 321 -13.24 -30.76 0.13
CA ARG A 321 -12.04 -29.89 0.09
C ARG A 321 -12.43 -28.43 0.34
N ALA A 322 -11.48 -27.65 0.85
CA ALA A 322 -11.55 -26.20 0.91
C ALA A 322 -10.47 -25.60 0.00
N ALA A 323 -10.80 -24.52 -0.72
CA ALA A 323 -9.80 -23.63 -1.30
C ALA A 323 -9.52 -22.50 -0.30
N VAL A 324 -8.25 -22.22 -0.05
CA VAL A 324 -7.80 -21.29 0.98
C VAL A 324 -6.80 -20.32 0.38
N GLU A 325 -7.03 -19.03 0.58
CA GLU A 325 -6.07 -17.98 0.26
C GLU A 325 -5.17 -17.74 1.47
N ALA A 326 -3.86 -17.79 1.26
CA ALA A 326 -2.89 -17.43 2.28
C ALA A 326 -1.65 -16.80 1.64
N ARG A 327 -1.33 -15.55 2.01
CA ARG A 327 -0.19 -14.77 1.50
C ARG A 327 -0.10 -14.68 -0.04
N GLY A 328 -1.23 -14.52 -0.70
CA GLY A 328 -1.27 -14.42 -2.15
C GLY A 328 -1.15 -15.75 -2.89
N GLU A 329 -1.26 -16.87 -2.21
CA GLU A 329 -1.28 -18.20 -2.81
C GLU A 329 -2.62 -18.88 -2.54
N ILE A 330 -3.09 -19.71 -3.49
CA ILE A 330 -4.30 -20.52 -3.33
C ILE A 330 -3.94 -21.97 -3.06
N PHE A 331 -4.43 -22.50 -1.95
CA PHE A 331 -4.27 -23.89 -1.55
C PHE A 331 -5.59 -24.63 -1.62
N THR A 332 -5.58 -25.91 -1.97
CA THR A 332 -6.71 -26.80 -1.71
C THR A 332 -6.36 -27.79 -0.59
N ILE A 333 -7.22 -27.86 0.41
CA ILE A 333 -7.02 -28.64 1.64
C ILE A 333 -8.16 -29.66 1.73
N PRO A 334 -7.87 -30.96 1.92
CA PRO A 334 -8.90 -31.96 2.12
C PRO A 334 -9.54 -31.84 3.52
N ALA A 335 -10.83 -32.18 3.65
CA ALA A 335 -11.54 -32.15 4.92
C ALA A 335 -11.03 -33.21 5.90
N GLU A 336 -10.68 -34.41 5.41
CA GLU A 336 -10.24 -35.53 6.26
C GLU A 336 -8.88 -36.09 5.82
N LYS A 337 -8.84 -36.83 4.71
CA LYS A 337 -7.66 -37.54 4.21
C LYS A 337 -7.22 -37.02 2.86
N GLY A 338 -5.92 -37.06 2.63
CA GLY A 338 -5.27 -36.63 1.39
C GLY A 338 -4.33 -35.46 1.59
N ASP A 339 -3.61 -35.12 0.54
CA ASP A 339 -2.61 -34.07 0.57
C ASP A 339 -3.24 -32.70 0.33
N TRP A 340 -2.73 -31.69 1.01
CA TRP A 340 -2.94 -30.29 0.63
C TRP A 340 -2.12 -29.97 -0.62
N ARG A 341 -2.61 -29.06 -1.44
CA ARG A 341 -1.94 -28.66 -2.69
C ARG A 341 -1.89 -27.14 -2.79
N ASN A 342 -0.72 -26.61 -3.14
CA ASN A 342 -0.62 -25.26 -3.62
C ASN A 342 -0.99 -25.26 -5.10
N LEU A 343 -2.09 -24.59 -5.49
CA LEU A 343 -2.55 -24.54 -6.88
C LEU A 343 -1.75 -23.52 -7.71
N THR A 344 -1.26 -22.47 -7.09
CA THR A 344 -0.72 -21.31 -7.80
C THR A 344 0.80 -21.37 -7.93
N ARG A 345 1.52 -21.73 -6.88
CA ARG A 345 2.99 -21.85 -6.85
C ARG A 345 3.68 -20.64 -7.50
N ALA A 346 3.08 -19.48 -7.35
CA ALA A 346 3.48 -18.27 -8.05
C ALA A 346 4.24 -17.36 -7.09
N ASN A 347 5.55 -17.22 -7.34
CA ASN A 347 6.37 -16.27 -6.60
C ASN A 347 6.28 -14.88 -7.27
N GLY A 348 5.95 -13.85 -6.50
CA GLY A 348 5.90 -12.47 -6.99
C GLY A 348 4.58 -12.04 -7.61
N SER A 349 3.54 -12.86 -7.52
CA SER A 349 2.15 -12.49 -7.80
C SER A 349 1.25 -12.72 -6.60
N ALA A 350 0.09 -12.09 -6.60
CA ALA A 350 -0.92 -12.24 -5.56
C ALA A 350 -2.19 -12.85 -6.13
N GLU A 351 -2.51 -14.05 -5.68
CA GLU A 351 -3.73 -14.77 -6.02
C GLU A 351 -4.75 -14.62 -4.89
N ARG A 352 -5.99 -14.28 -5.25
CA ARG A 352 -6.98 -13.84 -4.26
C ARG A 352 -8.37 -14.39 -4.52
N THR A 353 -9.16 -14.49 -3.45
CA THR A 353 -10.60 -14.77 -3.45
C THR A 353 -10.98 -16.01 -4.26
N PRO A 354 -10.57 -17.21 -3.83
CA PRO A 354 -10.91 -18.44 -4.55
C PRO A 354 -12.40 -18.76 -4.51
N ALA A 355 -12.93 -19.25 -5.63
CA ALA A 355 -14.31 -19.73 -5.76
C ALA A 355 -14.36 -21.06 -6.51
N TRP A 356 -15.05 -22.08 -5.94
CA TRP A 356 -15.23 -23.36 -6.58
C TRP A 356 -16.30 -23.32 -7.67
N SER A 357 -16.03 -23.98 -8.79
CA SER A 357 -17.05 -24.25 -9.80
C SER A 357 -18.14 -25.17 -9.24
N PRO A 358 -19.39 -25.10 -9.73
CA PRO A 358 -20.51 -25.94 -9.23
C PRO A 358 -20.24 -27.43 -9.35
N ASP A 359 -19.50 -27.87 -10.36
CA ASP A 359 -19.09 -29.27 -10.55
C ASP A 359 -17.91 -29.71 -9.67
N GLY A 360 -17.28 -28.78 -8.93
CA GLY A 360 -16.14 -29.03 -8.04
C GLY A 360 -14.84 -29.40 -8.75
N ARG A 361 -14.72 -29.18 -10.06
CA ARG A 361 -13.52 -29.51 -10.84
C ARG A 361 -12.54 -28.38 -10.95
N SER A 362 -13.00 -27.14 -10.84
CA SER A 362 -12.19 -25.95 -11.03
C SER A 362 -12.31 -24.98 -9.85
N VAL A 363 -11.29 -24.14 -9.71
CA VAL A 363 -11.24 -23.01 -8.77
C VAL A 363 -10.95 -21.76 -9.58
N ALA A 364 -11.85 -20.77 -9.52
CA ALA A 364 -11.60 -19.43 -10.06
C ALA A 364 -10.98 -18.53 -9.00
N TYR A 365 -10.08 -17.65 -9.39
CA TYR A 365 -9.45 -16.67 -8.51
C TYR A 365 -8.91 -15.49 -9.34
N PHE A 366 -8.57 -14.38 -8.69
CA PHE A 366 -7.87 -13.28 -9.35
C PHE A 366 -6.36 -13.37 -9.10
N SER A 367 -5.56 -13.07 -10.15
CA SER A 367 -4.10 -13.04 -10.09
C SER A 367 -3.56 -11.79 -10.77
N ASP A 368 -2.52 -11.18 -10.21
CA ASP A 368 -1.81 -10.03 -10.79
C ASP A 368 -0.50 -10.41 -11.50
N ALA A 369 -0.30 -11.70 -11.80
CA ALA A 369 0.90 -12.22 -12.47
C ALA A 369 1.22 -11.52 -13.81
N GLY A 370 0.21 -10.97 -14.49
CA GLY A 370 0.36 -10.19 -15.72
C GLY A 370 0.65 -8.69 -15.49
N GLY A 371 0.87 -8.24 -14.26
CA GLY A 371 1.04 -6.83 -13.88
C GLY A 371 -0.27 -6.08 -13.66
N ALA A 372 -1.41 -6.65 -14.03
CA ALA A 372 -2.77 -6.24 -13.69
C ALA A 372 -3.58 -7.47 -13.34
N TYR A 373 -4.60 -7.32 -12.50
CA TYR A 373 -5.46 -8.44 -12.12
C TYR A 373 -6.17 -9.04 -13.32
N GLN A 374 -6.12 -10.36 -13.39
CA GLN A 374 -6.78 -11.22 -14.37
C GLN A 374 -7.61 -12.26 -13.64
N LEU A 375 -8.65 -12.76 -14.28
CA LEU A 375 -9.43 -13.89 -13.78
C LEU A 375 -8.77 -15.19 -14.24
N VAL A 376 -8.46 -16.07 -13.30
CA VAL A 376 -7.81 -17.35 -13.57
C VAL A 376 -8.74 -18.47 -13.16
N ILE A 377 -8.83 -19.49 -14.00
CA ILE A 377 -9.57 -20.73 -13.74
C ILE A 377 -8.60 -21.90 -13.78
N ALA A 378 -8.34 -22.49 -12.64
CA ALA A 378 -7.43 -23.61 -12.48
C ALA A 378 -8.17 -24.91 -12.16
N SER A 379 -7.65 -26.04 -12.67
CA SER A 379 -8.13 -27.35 -12.22
C SER A 379 -7.81 -27.56 -10.74
N GLN A 380 -8.71 -28.15 -9.97
CA GLN A 380 -8.53 -28.38 -8.55
C GLN A 380 -7.36 -29.34 -8.22
N ASP A 381 -6.92 -30.14 -9.17
CA ASP A 381 -5.78 -31.04 -9.02
C ASP A 381 -4.42 -30.35 -9.24
N GLY A 382 -4.41 -29.15 -9.84
CA GLY A 382 -3.20 -28.37 -10.13
C GLY A 382 -2.29 -29.01 -11.19
N ILE A 383 -2.79 -29.93 -12.00
CA ILE A 383 -2.04 -30.64 -13.04
C ILE A 383 -2.22 -29.95 -14.39
N THR A 384 -3.47 -29.63 -14.74
CA THR A 384 -3.79 -28.94 -16.00
C THR A 384 -3.38 -27.47 -15.90
N PRO A 385 -2.70 -26.91 -16.91
CA PRO A 385 -2.39 -25.48 -16.92
C PRO A 385 -3.63 -24.62 -16.73
N PRO A 386 -3.58 -23.59 -15.87
CA PRO A 386 -4.73 -22.72 -15.63
C PRO A 386 -5.05 -21.90 -16.88
N ARG A 387 -6.33 -21.60 -17.04
CA ARG A 387 -6.80 -20.68 -18.06
C ARG A 387 -6.89 -19.27 -17.49
N THR A 388 -6.29 -18.30 -18.15
CA THR A 388 -6.33 -16.89 -17.79
C THR A 388 -7.28 -16.14 -18.72
N ILE A 389 -8.12 -15.28 -18.13
CA ILE A 389 -9.05 -14.40 -18.81
C ILE A 389 -8.68 -12.96 -18.48
N SER A 390 -8.34 -12.17 -19.50
CA SER A 390 -8.09 -10.74 -19.34
C SER A 390 -9.36 -10.00 -18.94
N LEU A 391 -9.25 -9.11 -17.98
CA LEU A 391 -10.35 -8.30 -17.49
C LEU A 391 -10.42 -6.96 -18.22
N PRO A 392 -11.59 -6.30 -18.33
CA PRO A 392 -11.78 -5.13 -19.20
C PRO A 392 -10.90 -3.94 -18.86
N GLU A 393 -10.61 -3.72 -17.58
CA GLU A 393 -9.85 -2.56 -17.11
C GLU A 393 -8.88 -2.97 -15.98
N PRO A 394 -7.72 -2.31 -15.84
CA PRO A 394 -6.88 -2.48 -14.67
C PRO A 394 -7.63 -1.99 -13.42
N SER A 395 -7.91 -2.89 -12.48
CA SER A 395 -8.61 -2.58 -11.23
C SER A 395 -8.30 -3.66 -10.18
N PHE A 396 -8.67 -3.44 -8.93
CA PHE A 396 -8.89 -4.50 -7.96
C PHE A 396 -10.25 -5.13 -8.20
N TYR A 397 -10.29 -6.47 -8.15
CA TYR A 397 -11.49 -7.26 -8.34
C TYR A 397 -11.76 -8.11 -7.11
N TYR A 398 -13.04 -8.32 -6.81
CA TYR A 398 -13.49 -8.96 -5.57
C TYR A 398 -14.52 -10.04 -5.83
N THR A 399 -14.49 -11.08 -5.00
CA THR A 399 -15.56 -12.05 -4.76
C THR A 399 -16.12 -12.67 -6.04
N PRO A 400 -15.32 -13.48 -6.79
CA PRO A 400 -15.84 -14.18 -7.95
C PRO A 400 -16.88 -15.21 -7.50
N ALA A 401 -18.01 -15.25 -8.16
CA ALA A 401 -19.10 -16.18 -7.91
C ALA A 401 -19.55 -16.85 -9.21
N TRP A 402 -19.62 -18.17 -9.21
CA TRP A 402 -20.06 -18.93 -10.37
C TRP A 402 -21.59 -18.91 -10.49
N SER A 403 -22.09 -18.89 -11.73
CA SER A 403 -23.49 -19.24 -11.99
C SER A 403 -23.73 -20.72 -11.67
N PRO A 404 -24.97 -21.12 -11.32
CA PRO A 404 -25.28 -22.52 -10.97
C PRO A 404 -24.93 -23.54 -12.05
N ASP A 405 -25.03 -23.15 -13.31
CA ASP A 405 -24.66 -23.97 -14.48
C ASP A 405 -23.14 -23.96 -14.81
N GLY A 406 -22.34 -23.17 -14.09
CA GLY A 406 -20.91 -23.04 -14.32
C GLY A 406 -20.50 -22.27 -15.59
N SER A 407 -21.46 -21.66 -16.30
CA SER A 407 -21.18 -20.97 -17.57
C SER A 407 -20.65 -19.57 -17.40
N LYS A 408 -20.89 -18.93 -16.24
CA LYS A 408 -20.57 -17.53 -15.98
C LYS A 408 -19.91 -17.32 -14.63
N LEU A 409 -19.12 -16.24 -14.54
CA LEU A 409 -18.56 -15.71 -13.28
C LEU A 409 -19.02 -14.27 -13.09
N LEU A 410 -19.57 -14.00 -11.92
CA LEU A 410 -19.98 -12.68 -11.47
C LEU A 410 -18.97 -12.15 -10.46
N TYR A 411 -18.62 -10.87 -10.52
CA TYR A 411 -17.68 -10.24 -9.58
C TYR A 411 -17.82 -8.71 -9.59
N THR A 412 -17.23 -8.06 -8.58
CA THR A 412 -17.18 -6.60 -8.48
C THR A 412 -15.76 -6.09 -8.62
N ASP A 413 -15.62 -4.79 -8.92
CA ASP A 413 -14.32 -4.10 -8.97
C ASP A 413 -14.23 -2.95 -7.95
N ALA A 414 -13.04 -2.31 -7.87
CA ALA A 414 -12.80 -1.19 -6.96
C ALA A 414 -13.63 0.07 -7.27
N HIS A 415 -14.25 0.15 -8.45
CA HIS A 415 -15.18 1.22 -8.81
C HIS A 415 -16.65 0.85 -8.53
N LEU A 416 -16.88 -0.23 -7.74
CA LEU A 416 -18.18 -0.75 -7.36
C LEU A 416 -19.06 -1.11 -8.55
N ARG A 417 -18.44 -1.52 -9.64
CA ARG A 417 -19.12 -2.01 -10.84
C ARG A 417 -19.30 -3.52 -10.72
N LEU A 418 -20.46 -3.99 -11.16
CA LEU A 418 -20.79 -5.40 -11.22
C LEU A 418 -20.53 -5.91 -12.65
N TRP A 419 -19.74 -6.97 -12.73
CA TRP A 419 -19.33 -7.59 -13.99
C TRP A 419 -19.78 -9.03 -14.08
N VAL A 420 -20.09 -9.47 -15.29
CA VAL A 420 -20.27 -10.89 -15.62
C VAL A 420 -19.31 -11.28 -16.72
N THR A 421 -18.65 -12.42 -16.56
CA THR A 421 -17.76 -13.01 -17.57
C THR A 421 -18.32 -14.36 -17.99
N ASP A 422 -18.49 -14.54 -19.30
CA ASP A 422 -18.77 -15.84 -19.89
C ASP A 422 -17.51 -16.71 -19.88
N VAL A 423 -17.59 -17.86 -19.25
CA VAL A 423 -16.43 -18.71 -18.98
C VAL A 423 -15.85 -19.29 -20.26
N VAL A 424 -16.66 -19.60 -21.26
CA VAL A 424 -16.19 -20.22 -22.51
C VAL A 424 -15.52 -19.19 -23.42
N SER A 425 -16.17 -18.07 -23.67
CA SER A 425 -15.66 -17.03 -24.56
C SER A 425 -14.63 -16.12 -23.89
N GLY A 426 -14.64 -16.02 -22.55
CA GLY A 426 -13.82 -15.06 -21.79
C GLY A 426 -14.32 -13.61 -21.90
N ARG A 427 -15.49 -13.37 -22.52
CA ARG A 427 -16.03 -12.02 -22.69
C ARG A 427 -16.67 -11.54 -21.39
N SER A 428 -16.23 -10.35 -20.93
CA SER A 428 -16.80 -9.68 -19.76
C SER A 428 -17.76 -8.57 -20.18
N SER A 429 -18.86 -8.43 -19.46
CA SER A 429 -19.85 -7.35 -19.65
C SER A 429 -20.17 -6.71 -18.30
N LYS A 430 -20.23 -5.38 -18.29
CA LYS A 430 -20.68 -4.63 -17.12
C LYS A 430 -22.19 -4.71 -17.01
N ILE A 431 -22.69 -5.13 -15.85
CA ILE A 431 -24.13 -5.22 -15.58
C ILE A 431 -24.63 -3.94 -14.94
N ASP A 432 -23.93 -3.44 -13.91
CA ASP A 432 -24.40 -2.34 -13.08
C ASP A 432 -23.20 -1.59 -12.44
N THR A 433 -23.50 -0.43 -11.87
CA THR A 433 -22.55 0.37 -11.07
C THR A 433 -23.30 0.91 -9.85
N ASP A 434 -22.72 0.80 -8.66
CA ASP A 434 -23.32 1.38 -7.45
C ASP A 434 -23.09 2.90 -7.43
N PRO A 435 -24.15 3.71 -7.56
CA PRO A 435 -24.02 5.16 -7.59
C PRO A 435 -23.70 5.77 -6.22
N TYR A 436 -23.87 5.00 -5.14
CA TYR A 436 -23.67 5.48 -3.77
C TYR A 436 -22.28 5.16 -3.20
N MET A 437 -21.45 4.46 -3.98
CA MET A 437 -20.09 4.06 -3.58
C MET A 437 -20.03 3.29 -2.23
N LEU A 438 -21.04 2.50 -1.93
CA LEU A 438 -21.10 1.66 -0.73
C LEU A 438 -20.69 0.21 -1.08
N PRO A 439 -19.48 -0.26 -0.68
CA PRO A 439 -18.99 -1.60 -1.01
C PRO A 439 -19.94 -2.74 -0.61
N GLU A 440 -20.61 -2.57 0.52
CA GLU A 440 -21.55 -3.57 1.06
C GLU A 440 -22.78 -3.78 0.16
N ARG A 441 -23.25 -2.74 -0.51
CA ARG A 441 -24.39 -2.86 -1.45
C ARG A 441 -24.03 -3.61 -2.73
N SER A 442 -22.80 -3.45 -3.22
CA SER A 442 -22.32 -4.22 -4.37
C SER A 442 -22.31 -5.72 -4.07
N MET A 443 -21.87 -6.12 -2.87
CA MET A 443 -21.90 -7.52 -2.43
C MET A 443 -23.33 -8.06 -2.29
N MET A 444 -24.28 -7.26 -1.77
CA MET A 444 -25.68 -7.65 -1.68
C MET A 444 -26.32 -7.87 -3.05
N ARG A 445 -25.97 -7.04 -4.05
CA ARG A 445 -26.46 -7.21 -5.44
C ARG A 445 -25.92 -8.48 -6.10
N VAL A 446 -24.67 -8.86 -5.84
CA VAL A 446 -24.12 -10.14 -6.30
C VAL A 446 -24.94 -11.30 -5.78
N ASN A 447 -25.22 -11.33 -4.48
CA ASN A 447 -26.03 -12.38 -3.86
C ASN A 447 -27.47 -12.40 -4.39
N THR A 448 -28.08 -11.23 -4.62
CA THR A 448 -29.44 -11.12 -5.15
C THR A 448 -29.55 -11.63 -6.60
N LEU A 449 -28.55 -11.28 -7.45
CA LEU A 449 -28.51 -11.75 -8.84
C LEU A 449 -28.27 -13.26 -8.95
N LEU A 450 -27.46 -13.84 -8.06
CA LEU A 450 -27.29 -15.28 -7.97
C LEU A 450 -28.57 -15.99 -7.56
N MET A 451 -29.34 -15.44 -6.59
CA MET A 451 -30.62 -15.97 -6.17
C MET A 451 -31.71 -15.89 -7.29
N VAL A 452 -31.70 -14.81 -8.07
CA VAL A 452 -32.65 -14.68 -9.21
C VAL A 452 -32.28 -15.65 -10.34
N GLY A 453 -30.99 -15.99 -10.53
CA GLY A 453 -30.57 -17.02 -11.49
C GLY A 453 -31.06 -18.42 -11.12
N GLU A 454 -31.19 -18.73 -9.84
CA GLU A 454 -31.77 -19.98 -9.35
C GLU A 454 -33.31 -20.05 -9.51
N MET A 455 -34.00 -18.90 -9.60
CA MET A 455 -35.45 -18.82 -9.75
C MET A 455 -35.96 -18.87 -11.20
N ALA A 456 -35.06 -18.77 -12.17
CA ALA A 456 -35.39 -18.86 -13.59
C ALA A 456 -35.13 -20.27 -14.15
N ASP A 457 -35.83 -21.28 -13.63
CA ASP A 457 -35.95 -22.59 -14.27
C ASP A 457 -36.95 -22.49 -15.43
N PRO A 458 -36.55 -22.75 -16.69
CA PRO A 458 -37.48 -22.71 -17.84
C PRO A 458 -38.57 -23.75 -17.81
N SER A 459 -38.59 -24.69 -16.86
CA SER A 459 -39.60 -25.76 -16.75
C SER A 459 -40.91 -25.38 -16.00
N GLY A 460 -41.02 -24.16 -15.47
CA GLY A 460 -42.31 -23.66 -14.93
C GLY A 460 -42.82 -24.28 -13.63
N SER A 461 -42.01 -25.04 -12.91
CA SER A 461 -42.42 -25.58 -11.60
C SER A 461 -42.05 -24.61 -10.48
N ALA A 462 -43.03 -23.92 -9.92
CA ALA A 462 -42.90 -23.02 -8.79
C ALA A 462 -42.40 -23.77 -7.54
N MET A 463 -41.13 -23.61 -7.20
CA MET A 463 -40.64 -23.98 -5.88
C MET A 463 -41.12 -22.95 -4.85
N LYS A 464 -41.77 -23.44 -3.80
CA LYS A 464 -42.21 -22.63 -2.66
C LYS A 464 -40.99 -21.98 -2.00
N ALA A 465 -41.00 -20.65 -1.92
CA ALA A 465 -40.00 -19.85 -1.22
C ALA A 465 -39.82 -20.35 0.23
N GLN A 466 -38.63 -20.82 0.57
CA GLN A 466 -38.24 -20.99 1.96
C GLN A 466 -38.12 -19.60 2.60
N LYS A 467 -38.80 -19.37 3.71
CA LYS A 467 -38.76 -18.12 4.47
C LYS A 467 -37.32 -17.80 4.86
N PRO A 468 -36.88 -16.55 4.76
CA PRO A 468 -35.57 -16.14 5.24
C PRO A 468 -35.44 -16.39 6.75
N CYS A 469 -34.31 -16.88 7.20
CA CYS A 469 -34.00 -17.01 8.61
C CYS A 469 -34.10 -15.63 9.30
N PRO A 470 -34.74 -15.55 10.48
CA PRO A 470 -34.88 -14.27 11.19
C PRO A 470 -33.54 -13.75 11.65
N ASN A 471 -33.38 -12.44 11.52
CA ASN A 471 -32.25 -11.66 12.00
C ASN A 471 -31.80 -12.10 13.39
N SER A 472 -30.54 -12.53 13.54
CA SER A 472 -29.87 -12.72 14.82
C SER A 472 -29.29 -11.40 15.33
N SER A 473 -30.15 -10.44 15.64
CA SER A 473 -29.83 -9.31 16.50
C SER A 473 -30.62 -9.45 17.80
N GLN A 474 -30.19 -10.34 18.68
CA GLN A 474 -30.38 -10.32 20.12
C GLN A 474 -30.03 -11.72 20.68
N ALA A 475 -28.88 -11.87 21.24
CA ALA A 475 -28.59 -12.85 22.28
C ALA A 475 -27.36 -12.38 23.05
N GLY A 476 -27.64 -11.62 24.11
CA GLY A 476 -26.71 -11.50 25.21
C GLY A 476 -26.69 -12.78 26.02
N GLY A 477 -25.53 -13.17 26.52
CA GLY A 477 -25.36 -13.97 27.72
C GLY A 477 -25.39 -15.48 27.55
N SER A 478 -24.27 -16.04 27.76
CA SER A 478 -23.93 -17.21 28.59
C SER A 478 -22.96 -18.18 27.91
N GLY A 479 -21.92 -18.49 28.65
CA GLY A 479 -20.76 -19.25 28.23
C GLY A 479 -21.07 -20.61 27.58
N LYS A 480 -20.44 -20.85 26.44
CA LYS A 480 -20.22 -22.17 25.92
C LYS A 480 -18.73 -22.52 26.06
N LYS A 481 -18.47 -23.53 26.88
CA LYS A 481 -17.20 -24.23 26.95
C LYS A 481 -16.71 -24.57 25.54
N LEU A 482 -15.62 -23.98 25.13
CA LEU A 482 -14.83 -24.48 24.02
C LEU A 482 -14.25 -25.84 24.40
N LEU A 483 -14.70 -26.89 23.73
CA LEU A 483 -14.05 -28.18 23.75
C LEU A 483 -12.63 -27.99 23.23
N LYS A 484 -11.65 -28.22 24.09
CA LYS A 484 -10.24 -28.34 23.69
C LYS A 484 -10.12 -29.51 22.71
N PRO A 485 -9.50 -29.34 21.53
CA PRO A 485 -9.17 -30.45 20.68
C PRO A 485 -8.05 -31.28 21.37
N THR A 486 -8.36 -32.50 21.73
CA THR A 486 -7.38 -33.51 22.15
C THR A 486 -6.78 -34.12 20.89
N ASN A 487 -5.87 -33.43 20.25
CA ASN A 487 -4.75 -34.05 19.50
C ASN A 487 -3.81 -32.96 18.92
N PRO A 488 -2.52 -32.95 19.28
CA PRO A 488 -1.57 -31.96 18.77
C PRO A 488 -0.93 -32.47 17.46
N LYS A 489 -1.73 -32.59 16.41
CA LYS A 489 -1.20 -32.56 15.03
C LYS A 489 -1.79 -31.35 14.36
N SER A 490 -1.27 -30.19 14.73
CA SER A 490 -1.41 -28.97 13.93
C SER A 490 -0.85 -29.28 12.54
N VAL A 491 -1.72 -29.31 11.54
CA VAL A 491 -1.30 -29.32 10.13
C VAL A 491 -0.64 -27.97 9.90
N ALA A 492 0.68 -27.94 9.97
CA ALA A 492 1.45 -26.76 9.65
C ALA A 492 1.37 -26.55 8.14
N LEU A 493 0.57 -25.56 7.72
CA LEU A 493 0.54 -25.11 6.34
C LEU A 493 1.83 -24.29 6.09
N ARG A 494 2.78 -24.86 5.37
CA ARG A 494 4.04 -24.19 5.02
C ARG A 494 4.02 -23.80 3.55
N VAL A 495 4.29 -22.54 3.26
CA VAL A 495 4.42 -22.01 1.92
C VAL A 495 5.89 -21.82 1.58
N TYR A 496 6.27 -22.26 0.40
CA TYR A 496 7.57 -21.95 -0.15
C TYR A 496 7.49 -20.58 -0.83
N CYS A 497 8.07 -19.56 -0.19
CA CYS A 497 8.15 -18.22 -0.75
C CYS A 497 9.57 -17.96 -1.25
N SER A 498 9.74 -17.78 -2.55
CA SER A 498 10.81 -16.94 -3.07
C SER A 498 10.26 -15.51 -3.14
N SER A 499 10.93 -14.62 -2.54
CA SER A 499 10.60 -13.19 -2.46
C SER A 499 11.01 -12.46 -3.72
#